data_b0dd55edb933fc9484f3558510234b69
#
_entry.id   b0dd55edb933fc9484f3558510234b69
#
_cell.length_a   1.000
_cell.length_b   1.000
_cell.length_c   1.000
_cell.angle_alpha   90.00
_cell.angle_beta   90.00
_cell.angle_gamma   90.00
#
_symmetry.space_group_name_H-M   'P 1'
#
loop_
_entity.id
_entity.type
_entity.pdbx_description
1 polymer ?
#
loop_
_entity_poly.entity_id
_entity_poly.type
_entity_poly.pdbx_seq_one_letter_code
_entity_poly.pdbx_strand_id
1 'polypeptide(L)'
;EMGHQWWAHQVIGANMQGATLLSETMAQYSALMVMEDMYGKEQMHKFLKYEMDNYLRNRGTETIKESPLLKVENQGYVHYRKGSVVMYYLKEMIGEENINAALKNMIDSFAYREAPYPNAYHLVDRFEKQTPDSVKYIIKDLFYDMTVFNNRVLDVSYKKLPGGKFEVAMNVQSEKFKADSLGKETKVPISDWIEIGALAPPADGKKIGKQLYSQLVKVESENNTYTFVTDQQPDKAGIDPNYYLVDRMPDDNVKEVEER
;
A
#
# COMPACT_ATOMS: atom_id res chain seq x y z
N GLU A 1 7.69 13.94 13.40
CA GLU A 1 8.81 14.69 13.99
C GLU A 1 9.90 13.79 14.57
N MET A 2 9.58 12.78 15.44
CA MET A 2 10.61 11.86 15.97
C MET A 2 11.36 11.09 14.87
N GLY A 3 10.68 10.68 13.82
CA GLY A 3 11.30 9.99 12.67
C GLY A 3 12.41 10.81 12.00
N HIS A 4 12.32 12.13 12.01
CA HIS A 4 13.33 13.02 11.47
C HIS A 4 14.67 12.98 12.22
N GLN A 5 14.72 12.43 13.43
CA GLN A 5 16.00 12.21 14.12
C GLN A 5 16.90 11.24 13.36
N TRP A 6 16.33 10.30 12.63
CA TRP A 6 17.07 9.42 11.71
C TRP A 6 17.06 9.97 10.28
N TRP A 7 15.86 10.33 9.79
CA TRP A 7 15.61 10.73 8.40
C TRP A 7 15.59 12.25 8.27
N ALA A 8 16.69 12.84 7.94
CA ALA A 8 17.11 14.21 7.75
C ALA A 8 18.24 14.66 8.70
N HIS A 9 18.28 14.18 9.96
CA HIS A 9 19.29 14.64 10.93
C HIS A 9 20.52 13.69 10.99
N GLN A 10 20.30 12.39 11.08
CA GLN A 10 21.41 11.43 11.03
C GLN A 10 21.81 11.08 9.61
N VAL A 11 20.81 10.78 8.76
CA VAL A 11 21.01 10.53 7.33
C VAL A 11 20.54 11.76 6.56
N ILE A 12 21.47 12.60 6.18
CA ILE A 12 21.19 13.82 5.43
C ILE A 12 21.15 13.47 3.94
N GLY A 13 20.02 13.74 3.29
CA GLY A 13 19.86 13.54 1.84
C GLY A 13 20.54 14.64 1.02
N ALA A 14 21.09 14.27 -0.14
CA ALA A 14 21.57 15.24 -1.12
C ALA A 14 20.42 16.17 -1.57
N ASN A 15 20.71 17.44 -1.74
CA ASN A 15 19.75 18.45 -2.22
C ASN A 15 19.48 18.26 -3.72
N MET A 16 18.61 17.30 -4.02
CA MET A 16 18.23 16.95 -5.39
C MET A 16 16.84 16.26 -5.38
N GLN A 17 16.31 15.98 -6.56
CA GLN A 17 15.05 15.26 -6.72
C GLN A 17 15.05 13.97 -5.90
N GLY A 18 13.94 13.71 -5.21
CA GLY A 18 13.77 12.56 -4.31
C GLY A 18 14.27 12.81 -2.88
N ALA A 19 14.80 13.97 -2.54
CA ALA A 19 15.24 14.27 -1.17
C ALA A 19 14.10 14.09 -0.14
N THR A 20 12.88 14.44 -0.51
CA THR A 20 11.70 14.30 0.38
C THR A 20 11.24 12.85 0.57
N LEU A 21 11.64 11.91 -0.31
CA LEU A 21 11.49 10.48 -0.04
C LEU A 21 12.36 10.06 1.16
N LEU A 22 13.62 10.52 1.21
CA LEU A 22 14.54 10.18 2.29
C LEU A 22 14.12 10.76 3.64
N SER A 23 13.60 11.99 3.65
CA SER A 23 13.21 12.67 4.88
C SER A 23 11.76 12.43 5.24
N GLU A 24 10.84 12.97 4.46
CA GLU A 24 9.42 13.05 4.80
C GLU A 24 8.71 11.68 4.73
N THR A 25 8.90 10.94 3.63
CA THR A 25 8.28 9.63 3.47
C THR A 25 8.78 8.65 4.52
N MET A 26 10.09 8.67 4.81
CA MET A 26 10.67 7.75 5.79
C MET A 26 10.28 8.12 7.24
N ALA A 27 10.17 9.40 7.56
CA ALA A 27 9.65 9.84 8.86
C ALA A 27 8.17 9.45 9.04
N GLN A 28 7.36 9.59 7.99
CA GLN A 28 5.95 9.19 8.00
C GLN A 28 5.80 7.67 8.11
N TYR A 29 6.60 6.88 7.38
CA TYR A 29 6.63 5.42 7.52
C TYR A 29 6.99 5.00 8.94
N SER A 30 8.00 5.63 9.55
CA SER A 30 8.38 5.37 10.94
C SER A 30 7.22 5.64 11.91
N ALA A 31 6.45 6.71 11.67
CA ALA A 31 5.26 7.00 12.45
C ALA A 31 4.18 5.92 12.28
N LEU A 32 3.96 5.40 11.05
CA LEU A 32 3.01 4.31 10.81
C LEU A 32 3.41 3.04 11.56
N MET A 33 4.71 2.70 11.64
CA MET A 33 5.17 1.53 12.37
C MET A 33 4.93 1.67 13.88
N VAL A 34 5.17 2.85 14.44
CA VAL A 34 4.81 3.14 15.85
C VAL A 34 3.30 3.03 16.07
N MET A 35 2.49 3.52 15.13
CA MET A 35 1.03 3.40 15.22
C MET A 35 0.56 1.94 15.13
N GLU A 36 1.20 1.13 14.29
CA GLU A 36 0.92 -0.32 14.21
C GLU A 36 1.22 -1.03 15.52
N ASP A 37 2.37 -0.73 16.14
CA ASP A 37 2.76 -1.27 17.45
C ASP A 37 1.78 -0.85 18.57
N MET A 38 1.35 0.42 18.57
CA MET A 38 0.45 0.97 19.59
C MET A 38 -1.01 0.51 19.46
N TYR A 39 -1.53 0.37 18.24
CA TYR A 39 -2.95 0.16 17.98
C TYR A 39 -3.28 -1.21 17.37
N GLY A 40 -2.28 -1.93 16.91
CA GLY A 40 -2.41 -3.20 16.22
C GLY A 40 -2.62 -3.06 14.71
N LYS A 41 -2.14 -4.06 13.98
CA LYS A 41 -2.20 -4.13 12.51
C LYS A 41 -3.62 -3.93 11.96
N GLU A 42 -4.62 -4.46 12.64
CA GLU A 42 -6.03 -4.35 12.27
C GLU A 42 -6.60 -2.92 12.25
N GLN A 43 -5.89 -1.96 12.86
CA GLN A 43 -6.30 -0.55 12.82
C GLN A 43 -5.63 0.22 11.68
N MET A 44 -4.60 -0.36 11.05
CA MET A 44 -3.80 0.35 10.04
C MET A 44 -4.59 0.71 8.80
N HIS A 45 -5.60 -0.10 8.42
CA HIS A 45 -6.46 0.23 7.28
C HIS A 45 -7.12 1.63 7.39
N LYS A 46 -7.40 2.14 8.60
CA LYS A 46 -7.95 3.49 8.80
C LYS A 46 -6.94 4.57 8.43
N PHE A 47 -5.69 4.36 8.82
CA PHE A 47 -4.62 5.30 8.54
C PHE A 47 -4.27 5.27 7.05
N LEU A 48 -4.19 4.07 6.46
CA LEU A 48 -3.93 3.91 5.03
C LEU A 48 -5.06 4.50 4.18
N LYS A 49 -6.33 4.25 4.55
CA LYS A 49 -7.48 4.87 3.89
C LYS A 49 -7.43 6.40 3.96
N TYR A 50 -7.10 6.95 5.13
CA TYR A 50 -6.94 8.39 5.29
C TYR A 50 -5.84 8.97 4.39
N GLU A 51 -4.69 8.30 4.32
CA GLU A 51 -3.59 8.71 3.46
C GLU A 51 -3.97 8.61 1.97
N MET A 52 -4.63 7.53 1.57
CA MET A 52 -5.13 7.32 0.22
C MET A 52 -6.13 8.39 -0.20
N ASP A 53 -7.15 8.65 0.62
CA ASP A 53 -8.18 9.65 0.33
C ASP A 53 -7.58 11.05 0.18
N ASN A 54 -6.59 11.38 1.01
CA ASN A 54 -5.89 12.67 0.91
C ASN A 54 -5.00 12.73 -0.35
N TYR A 55 -4.33 11.64 -0.71
CA TYR A 55 -3.59 11.58 -1.96
C TYR A 55 -4.50 11.81 -3.17
N LEU A 56 -5.59 11.04 -3.28
CA LEU A 56 -6.51 11.12 -4.41
C LEU A 56 -7.18 12.51 -4.54
N ARG A 57 -7.59 13.10 -3.41
CA ARG A 57 -8.17 14.44 -3.39
C ARG A 57 -7.20 15.50 -3.88
N ASN A 58 -5.96 15.48 -3.37
CA ASN A 58 -4.96 16.48 -3.75
C ASN A 58 -4.49 16.25 -5.20
N ARG A 59 -4.33 14.99 -5.63
CA ARG A 59 -4.02 14.64 -7.01
C ARG A 59 -5.04 15.22 -7.99
N GLY A 60 -6.33 15.20 -7.64
CA GLY A 60 -7.42 15.73 -8.48
C GLY A 60 -7.44 17.26 -8.58
N THR A 61 -6.76 17.97 -7.68
CA THR A 61 -6.74 19.45 -7.64
C THR A 61 -5.36 20.04 -7.94
N GLU A 62 -4.34 19.20 -8.11
CA GLU A 62 -2.97 19.64 -8.36
C GLU A 62 -2.81 20.21 -9.76
N THR A 63 -2.10 21.31 -9.86
CA THR A 63 -1.77 21.99 -11.12
C THR A 63 -0.33 21.75 -11.58
N ILE A 64 0.50 21.24 -10.69
CA ILE A 64 1.89 20.88 -10.96
C ILE A 64 1.97 19.42 -11.38
N LYS A 65 2.84 19.09 -12.33
CA LYS A 65 3.07 17.72 -12.78
C LYS A 65 3.42 16.80 -11.61
N GLU A 66 2.68 15.71 -11.45
CA GLU A 66 3.01 14.67 -10.47
C GLU A 66 4.37 14.05 -10.81
N SER A 67 5.19 13.83 -9.79
CA SER A 67 6.46 13.12 -9.92
C SER A 67 6.35 11.69 -9.37
N PRO A 68 7.07 10.72 -9.96
CA PRO A 68 7.29 9.43 -9.31
C PRO A 68 7.91 9.63 -7.92
N LEU A 69 7.60 8.74 -6.98
CA LEU A 69 8.05 8.88 -5.59
C LEU A 69 9.58 9.01 -5.48
N LEU A 70 10.33 8.30 -6.32
CA LEU A 70 11.79 8.38 -6.40
C LEU A 70 12.32 9.78 -6.73
N LYS A 71 11.52 10.60 -7.41
CA LYS A 71 11.90 11.93 -7.90
C LYS A 71 11.08 13.07 -7.30
N VAL A 72 10.30 12.77 -6.26
CA VAL A 72 9.39 13.75 -5.69
C VAL A 72 10.13 14.94 -5.08
N GLU A 73 9.64 16.14 -5.37
CA GLU A 73 10.11 17.41 -4.84
C GLU A 73 8.92 18.24 -4.39
N ASN A 74 8.87 18.59 -3.11
CA ASN A 74 7.88 19.51 -2.54
C ASN A 74 6.39 19.22 -2.83
N GLN A 75 6.07 17.96 -3.21
CA GLN A 75 4.69 17.52 -3.43
C GLN A 75 4.22 16.73 -2.20
N GLY A 76 3.65 17.43 -1.21
CA GLY A 76 3.23 16.84 0.06
C GLY A 76 2.26 15.67 -0.09
N TYR A 77 1.35 15.73 -1.06
CA TYR A 77 0.42 14.65 -1.33
C TYR A 77 1.11 13.39 -1.89
N VAL A 78 2.27 13.52 -2.53
CA VAL A 78 3.08 12.39 -3.00
C VAL A 78 3.95 11.85 -1.87
N HIS A 79 4.85 12.67 -1.30
CA HIS A 79 5.84 12.14 -0.34
C HIS A 79 5.21 11.77 1.02
N TYR A 80 4.21 12.49 1.53
CA TYR A 80 3.53 12.07 2.77
C TYR A 80 2.45 11.03 2.50
N ARG A 81 1.49 11.33 1.61
CA ARG A 81 0.25 10.55 1.50
C ARG A 81 0.46 9.27 0.70
N LYS A 82 0.84 9.40 -0.57
CA LYS A 82 1.18 8.23 -1.41
C LYS A 82 2.36 7.46 -0.83
N GLY A 83 3.40 8.18 -0.39
CA GLY A 83 4.60 7.56 0.19
C GLY A 83 4.30 6.65 1.38
N SER A 84 3.36 7.03 2.25
CA SER A 84 2.90 6.19 3.38
C SER A 84 2.32 4.86 2.90
N VAL A 85 1.41 4.91 1.94
CA VAL A 85 0.76 3.71 1.37
C VAL A 85 1.80 2.83 0.68
N VAL A 86 2.65 3.42 -0.14
CA VAL A 86 3.74 2.72 -0.86
C VAL A 86 4.67 1.99 0.09
N MET A 87 5.15 2.65 1.14
CA MET A 87 6.07 2.05 2.09
C MET A 87 5.41 0.96 2.93
N TYR A 88 4.16 1.17 3.32
CA TYR A 88 3.41 0.16 4.05
C TYR A 88 3.14 -1.08 3.19
N TYR A 89 2.72 -0.89 1.93
CA TYR A 89 2.56 -2.00 0.99
C TYR A 89 3.86 -2.75 0.74
N LEU A 90 4.98 -2.04 0.55
CA LEU A 90 6.28 -2.69 0.40
C LEU A 90 6.60 -3.57 1.62
N LYS A 91 6.35 -3.08 2.84
CA LYS A 91 6.53 -3.85 4.07
C LYS A 91 5.67 -5.12 4.08
N GLU A 92 4.40 -5.03 3.67
CA GLU A 92 3.52 -6.20 3.61
C GLU A 92 3.98 -7.24 2.57
N MET A 93 4.59 -6.78 1.48
CA MET A 93 5.04 -7.66 0.39
C MET A 93 6.37 -8.36 0.65
N ILE A 94 7.30 -7.70 1.32
CA ILE A 94 8.65 -8.25 1.53
C ILE A 94 8.97 -8.58 2.99
N GLY A 95 8.10 -8.19 3.91
CA GLY A 95 8.28 -8.37 5.35
C GLY A 95 9.03 -7.22 6.02
N GLU A 96 8.65 -6.94 7.26
CA GLU A 96 9.22 -5.85 8.05
C GLU A 96 10.74 -6.03 8.28
N GLU A 97 11.19 -7.26 8.49
CA GLU A 97 12.61 -7.55 8.71
C GLU A 97 13.48 -7.12 7.53
N ASN A 98 12.99 -7.34 6.29
CA ASN A 98 13.70 -6.94 5.07
C ASN A 98 13.72 -5.42 4.91
N ILE A 99 12.62 -4.74 5.24
CA ILE A 99 12.60 -3.27 5.30
C ILE A 99 13.60 -2.76 6.32
N ASN A 100 13.58 -3.30 7.53
CA ASN A 100 14.47 -2.88 8.62
C ASN A 100 15.95 -3.15 8.29
N ALA A 101 16.26 -4.25 7.59
CA ALA A 101 17.61 -4.53 7.11
C ALA A 101 18.08 -3.48 6.08
N ALA A 102 17.23 -3.09 5.14
CA ALA A 102 17.53 -2.03 4.16
C ALA A 102 17.75 -0.67 4.85
N LEU A 103 16.87 -0.31 5.79
CA LEU A 103 16.96 0.94 6.54
C LEU A 103 18.18 0.98 7.45
N LYS A 104 18.48 -0.13 8.15
CA LYS A 104 19.68 -0.25 8.95
C LYS A 104 20.93 -0.06 8.11
N ASN A 105 20.99 -0.71 6.93
CA ASN A 105 22.13 -0.53 6.02
C ASN A 105 22.27 0.92 5.53
N MET A 106 21.15 1.63 5.34
CA MET A 106 21.16 3.05 4.98
C MET A 106 21.76 3.90 6.10
N ILE A 107 21.36 3.67 7.35
CA ILE A 107 21.88 4.36 8.53
C ILE A 107 23.38 4.03 8.73
N ASP A 108 23.75 2.76 8.73
CA ASP A 108 25.16 2.34 8.93
C ASP A 108 26.09 2.95 7.87
N SER A 109 25.59 3.16 6.64
CA SER A 109 26.39 3.71 5.55
C SER A 109 26.55 5.23 5.60
N PHE A 110 25.49 5.95 6.04
CA PHE A 110 25.40 7.39 5.82
C PHE A 110 25.11 8.23 7.06
N ALA A 111 24.82 7.63 8.22
CA ALA A 111 24.55 8.42 9.43
C ALA A 111 25.79 9.20 9.86
N TYR A 112 25.60 10.49 10.15
CA TYR A 112 26.64 11.42 10.61
C TYR A 112 27.82 11.56 9.64
N ARG A 113 27.62 11.28 8.34
CA ARG A 113 28.66 11.40 7.33
C ARG A 113 28.62 12.79 6.69
N GLU A 114 29.78 13.27 6.30
CA GLU A 114 29.91 14.41 5.41
C GLU A 114 29.67 14.00 3.95
N ALA A 115 29.63 15.00 3.05
CA ALA A 115 29.44 14.76 1.63
C ALA A 115 30.48 13.75 1.07
N PRO A 116 30.08 12.91 0.09
CA PRO A 116 28.85 12.99 -0.67
C PRO A 116 27.64 12.40 0.07
N TYR A 117 26.56 13.18 0.11
CA TYR A 117 25.31 12.74 0.75
C TYR A 117 24.55 11.74 -0.12
N PRO A 118 23.79 10.80 0.50
CA PRO A 118 22.97 9.86 -0.24
C PRO A 118 21.78 10.54 -0.91
N ASN A 119 21.24 9.88 -1.92
CA ASN A 119 20.01 10.26 -2.59
C ASN A 119 18.98 9.13 -2.57
N ALA A 120 17.80 9.38 -3.10
CA ALA A 120 16.70 8.41 -3.12
C ALA A 120 17.06 7.06 -3.79
N TYR A 121 17.93 7.07 -4.81
CA TYR A 121 18.39 5.84 -5.46
C TYR A 121 19.15 4.92 -4.51
N HIS A 122 19.93 5.47 -3.58
CA HIS A 122 20.65 4.68 -2.58
C HIS A 122 19.69 3.93 -1.66
N LEU A 123 18.56 4.55 -1.30
CA LEU A 123 17.52 3.90 -0.49
C LEU A 123 16.78 2.83 -1.28
N VAL A 124 16.29 3.16 -2.48
CA VAL A 124 15.52 2.23 -3.31
C VAL A 124 16.35 1.02 -3.75
N ASP A 125 17.64 1.19 -4.05
CA ASP A 125 18.58 0.08 -4.32
C ASP A 125 18.66 -0.90 -3.14
N ARG A 126 18.62 -0.41 -1.89
CA ARG A 126 18.60 -1.26 -0.70
C ARG A 126 17.29 -2.02 -0.55
N PHE A 127 16.16 -1.39 -0.82
CA PHE A 127 14.89 -2.10 -0.87
C PHE A 127 14.87 -3.16 -1.97
N GLU A 128 15.37 -2.83 -3.16
CA GLU A 128 15.43 -3.77 -4.28
C GLU A 128 16.29 -5.02 -3.95
N LYS A 129 17.42 -4.83 -3.24
CA LYS A 129 18.29 -5.93 -2.80
C LYS A 129 17.63 -6.84 -1.76
N GLN A 130 16.71 -6.33 -0.97
CA GLN A 130 15.95 -7.10 0.01
C GLN A 130 14.66 -7.70 -0.57
N THR A 131 14.28 -7.30 -1.78
CA THR A 131 13.04 -7.75 -2.41
C THR A 131 13.24 -9.08 -3.13
N PRO A 132 12.47 -10.13 -2.80
CA PRO A 132 12.49 -11.42 -3.52
C PRO A 132 12.19 -11.24 -5.01
N ASP A 133 12.85 -12.03 -5.85
CA ASP A 133 12.71 -11.93 -7.32
C ASP A 133 11.26 -12.09 -7.79
N SER A 134 10.47 -12.91 -7.10
CA SER A 134 9.05 -13.15 -7.43
C SER A 134 8.17 -11.90 -7.34
N VAL A 135 8.58 -10.90 -6.56
CA VAL A 135 7.84 -9.64 -6.36
C VAL A 135 8.68 -8.40 -6.70
N LYS A 136 9.86 -8.56 -7.28
CA LYS A 136 10.77 -7.44 -7.56
C LYS A 136 10.19 -6.37 -8.49
N TYR A 137 9.22 -6.73 -9.33
CA TYR A 137 8.51 -5.80 -10.20
C TYR A 137 7.85 -4.63 -9.43
N ILE A 138 7.46 -4.85 -8.14
CA ILE A 138 6.82 -3.82 -7.33
C ILE A 138 7.72 -2.61 -7.09
N ILE A 139 9.04 -2.81 -7.04
CA ILE A 139 9.99 -1.69 -6.85
C ILE A 139 9.83 -0.65 -7.96
N LYS A 140 9.69 -1.11 -9.21
CA LYS A 140 9.46 -0.21 -10.33
C LYS A 140 8.10 0.49 -10.22
N ASP A 141 7.05 -0.26 -9.89
CA ASP A 141 5.68 0.26 -9.77
C ASP A 141 5.52 1.28 -8.64
N LEU A 142 6.24 1.09 -7.53
CA LEU A 142 6.13 1.91 -6.33
C LEU A 142 6.98 3.19 -6.38
N PHE A 143 8.17 3.11 -6.96
CA PHE A 143 9.15 4.20 -6.87
C PHE A 143 9.42 4.90 -8.21
N TYR A 144 9.42 4.19 -9.31
CA TYR A 144 9.80 4.73 -10.63
C TYR A 144 8.60 5.14 -11.47
N ASP A 145 7.46 4.48 -11.30
CA ASP A 145 6.24 4.72 -12.06
C ASP A 145 5.15 5.33 -11.17
N MET A 146 4.18 5.96 -11.78
CA MET A 146 2.94 6.37 -11.13
C MET A 146 1.87 5.32 -11.42
N THR A 147 1.92 4.22 -10.68
CA THR A 147 1.00 3.10 -10.84
C THR A 147 -0.28 3.36 -10.06
N VAL A 148 -1.42 3.14 -10.71
CA VAL A 148 -2.76 3.28 -10.12
C VAL A 148 -3.57 2.04 -10.48
N PHE A 149 -4.24 1.48 -9.49
CA PHE A 149 -5.17 0.38 -9.68
C PHE A 149 -6.62 0.88 -9.78
N ASN A 150 -7.47 0.06 -10.31
CA ASN A 150 -8.92 0.21 -10.33
C ASN A 150 -9.51 -1.17 -10.07
N ASN A 151 -9.47 -1.57 -8.80
CA ASN A 151 -10.06 -2.81 -8.36
C ASN A 151 -11.49 -2.55 -7.94
N ARG A 152 -12.36 -3.54 -8.09
CA ARG A 152 -13.72 -3.49 -7.55
C ARG A 152 -14.34 -4.86 -7.41
N VAL A 153 -15.20 -5.01 -6.43
CA VAL A 153 -16.08 -6.17 -6.31
C VAL A 153 -17.30 -5.94 -7.21
N LEU A 154 -17.55 -6.85 -8.13
CA LEU A 154 -18.76 -6.83 -8.97
C LEU A 154 -19.95 -7.37 -8.19
N ASP A 155 -19.80 -8.56 -7.61
CA ASP A 155 -20.76 -9.20 -6.72
C ASP A 155 -20.04 -10.09 -5.70
N VAL A 156 -20.67 -10.32 -4.55
CA VAL A 156 -20.19 -11.21 -3.50
C VAL A 156 -21.35 -11.79 -2.71
N SER A 157 -21.26 -13.07 -2.41
CA SER A 157 -22.30 -13.78 -1.66
C SER A 157 -21.71 -14.91 -0.84
N TYR A 158 -22.45 -15.37 0.17
CA TYR A 158 -22.09 -16.57 0.93
C TYR A 158 -23.21 -17.61 0.93
N LYS A 159 -22.85 -18.85 1.16
CA LYS A 159 -23.75 -19.92 1.54
C LYS A 159 -23.30 -20.58 2.83
N LYS A 160 -24.24 -21.01 3.66
CA LYS A 160 -23.95 -21.78 4.87
C LYS A 160 -23.53 -23.20 4.51
N LEU A 161 -22.46 -23.67 5.10
CA LEU A 161 -21.97 -25.04 4.97
C LEU A 161 -22.29 -25.85 6.22
N PRO A 162 -22.31 -27.20 6.13
CA PRO A 162 -22.36 -28.07 7.32
C PRO A 162 -21.20 -27.71 8.28
N GLY A 163 -21.46 -27.77 9.59
CA GLY A 163 -20.48 -27.45 10.62
C GLY A 163 -20.35 -25.95 10.95
N GLY A 164 -21.29 -25.12 10.48
CA GLY A 164 -21.34 -23.69 10.83
C GLY A 164 -20.34 -22.80 10.08
N LYS A 165 -19.74 -23.30 9.03
CA LYS A 165 -18.85 -22.53 8.13
C LYS A 165 -19.62 -21.83 7.02
N PHE A 166 -18.95 -20.89 6.37
CA PHE A 166 -19.54 -20.07 5.31
C PHE A 166 -18.62 -20.08 4.08
N GLU A 167 -19.15 -20.54 2.95
CA GLU A 167 -18.45 -20.43 1.68
C GLU A 167 -18.78 -19.09 1.05
N VAL A 168 -17.77 -18.28 0.85
CA VAL A 168 -17.87 -16.97 0.17
C VAL A 168 -17.44 -17.13 -1.27
N ALA A 169 -18.23 -16.60 -2.19
CA ALA A 169 -17.84 -16.49 -3.59
C ALA A 169 -18.00 -15.04 -4.04
N MET A 170 -16.99 -14.53 -4.73
CA MET A 170 -16.97 -13.15 -5.24
C MET A 170 -16.43 -13.07 -6.65
N ASN A 171 -17.00 -12.16 -7.43
CA ASN A 171 -16.48 -11.75 -8.71
C ASN A 171 -15.87 -10.36 -8.57
N VAL A 172 -14.64 -10.21 -9.04
CA VAL A 172 -13.89 -8.96 -8.96
C VAL A 172 -13.40 -8.55 -10.33
N GLN A 173 -13.29 -7.25 -10.54
CA GLN A 173 -12.58 -6.66 -11.66
C GLN A 173 -11.34 -5.95 -11.14
N SER A 174 -10.22 -6.14 -11.84
CA SER A 174 -8.93 -5.52 -11.49
C SER A 174 -8.27 -4.97 -12.73
N GLU A 175 -7.96 -3.69 -12.72
CA GLU A 175 -7.27 -3.01 -13.80
C GLU A 175 -6.06 -2.27 -13.25
N LYS A 176 -4.99 -2.22 -14.06
CA LYS A 176 -3.76 -1.51 -13.73
C LYS A 176 -3.46 -0.43 -14.75
N PHE A 177 -3.08 0.73 -14.27
CA PHE A 177 -2.75 1.89 -15.10
C PHE A 177 -1.39 2.45 -14.70
N LYS A 178 -0.72 3.04 -15.69
CA LYS A 178 0.44 3.89 -15.48
C LYS A 178 0.09 5.30 -15.90
N ALA A 179 0.24 6.25 -14.99
CA ALA A 179 0.01 7.66 -15.27
C ALA A 179 1.31 8.33 -15.72
N ASP A 180 1.20 9.28 -16.64
CA ASP A 180 2.29 10.21 -16.93
C ASP A 180 2.24 11.41 -15.94
N SER A 181 3.23 12.28 -16.04
CA SER A 181 3.35 13.45 -15.16
C SER A 181 2.19 14.46 -15.29
N LEU A 182 1.39 14.38 -16.34
CA LEU A 182 0.19 15.19 -16.57
C LEU A 182 -1.09 14.53 -16.09
N GLY A 183 -0.96 13.33 -15.47
CA GLY A 183 -2.09 12.55 -14.99
C GLY A 183 -2.82 11.75 -16.09
N LYS A 184 -2.30 11.71 -17.33
CA LYS A 184 -2.87 10.86 -18.37
C LYS A 184 -2.52 9.40 -18.06
N GLU A 185 -3.54 8.60 -17.88
CA GLU A 185 -3.41 7.18 -17.54
C GLU A 185 -3.47 6.30 -18.79
N THR A 186 -2.58 5.32 -18.82
CA THR A 186 -2.55 4.29 -19.86
C THR A 186 -2.71 2.93 -19.18
N LYS A 187 -3.70 2.18 -19.63
CA LYS A 187 -3.95 0.81 -19.14
C LYS A 187 -2.79 -0.10 -19.54
N VAL A 188 -2.34 -0.90 -18.58
CA VAL A 188 -1.27 -1.89 -18.78
C VAL A 188 -1.75 -3.28 -18.34
N PRO A 189 -1.15 -4.37 -18.82
CA PRO A 189 -1.46 -5.71 -18.35
C PRO A 189 -1.26 -5.80 -16.83
N ILE A 190 -2.20 -6.48 -16.17
CA ILE A 190 -2.08 -6.79 -14.75
C ILE A 190 -1.42 -8.15 -14.57
N SER A 191 -0.45 -8.24 -13.67
CA SER A 191 0.19 -9.47 -13.20
C SER A 191 0.76 -9.20 -11.81
N ASP A 192 -0.15 -9.05 -10.85
CA ASP A 192 0.16 -8.52 -9.52
C ASP A 192 -0.32 -9.47 -8.42
N TRP A 193 0.37 -9.50 -7.30
CA TRP A 193 -0.10 -10.13 -6.07
C TRP A 193 -0.98 -9.14 -5.32
N ILE A 194 -2.27 -9.47 -5.15
CA ILE A 194 -3.24 -8.63 -4.48
C ILE A 194 -3.93 -9.42 -3.37
N GLU A 195 -4.18 -8.78 -2.24
CA GLU A 195 -4.91 -9.40 -1.15
C GLU A 195 -6.40 -9.52 -1.48
N ILE A 196 -6.98 -10.69 -1.20
CA ILE A 196 -8.43 -10.87 -1.08
C ILE A 196 -8.78 -11.18 0.37
N GLY A 197 -9.91 -10.70 0.85
CA GLY A 197 -10.27 -10.88 2.25
C GLY A 197 -11.76 -10.80 2.55
N ALA A 198 -12.10 -11.20 3.78
CA ALA A 198 -13.43 -11.06 4.33
C ALA A 198 -13.34 -10.55 5.78
N LEU A 199 -14.32 -9.74 6.16
CA LEU A 199 -14.43 -9.07 7.45
C LEU A 199 -15.70 -9.53 8.16
N ALA A 200 -15.63 -9.68 9.48
CA ALA A 200 -16.78 -9.89 10.34
C ALA A 200 -17.62 -8.61 10.46
N PRO A 201 -18.86 -8.68 10.95
CA PRO A 201 -19.59 -7.52 11.43
C PRO A 201 -18.75 -6.72 12.43
N PRO A 202 -18.81 -5.38 12.40
CA PRO A 202 -18.12 -4.56 13.39
C PRO A 202 -18.64 -4.86 14.80
N ALA A 203 -17.75 -5.02 15.76
CA ALA A 203 -18.12 -5.09 17.17
C ALA A 203 -18.59 -3.70 17.67
N ASP A 204 -19.32 -3.67 18.78
CA ASP A 204 -19.83 -2.42 19.37
C ASP A 204 -18.75 -1.36 19.52
N GLY A 205 -19.02 -0.17 18.99
CA GLY A 205 -18.10 0.98 18.99
C GLY A 205 -16.98 0.92 17.95
N LYS A 206 -16.88 -0.17 17.16
CA LYS A 206 -15.93 -0.27 16.04
C LYS A 206 -16.63 0.02 14.71
N LYS A 207 -15.90 0.62 13.77
CA LYS A 207 -16.42 0.90 12.40
C LYS A 207 -16.16 -0.25 11.43
N ILE A 208 -15.21 -1.12 11.73
CA ILE A 208 -14.77 -2.21 10.86
C ILE A 208 -14.63 -3.47 11.69
N GLY A 209 -15.10 -4.59 11.13
CA GLY A 209 -15.06 -5.90 11.75
C GLY A 209 -13.66 -6.53 11.71
N LYS A 210 -13.48 -7.58 12.50
CA LYS A 210 -12.26 -8.38 12.50
C LYS A 210 -12.08 -9.07 11.14
N GLN A 211 -10.86 -9.18 10.68
CA GLN A 211 -10.52 -9.96 9.49
C GLN A 211 -10.78 -11.46 9.74
N LEU A 212 -11.61 -12.06 8.91
CA LEU A 212 -11.96 -13.49 8.94
C LEU A 212 -11.15 -14.31 7.96
N TYR A 213 -10.73 -13.69 6.88
CA TYR A 213 -9.94 -14.30 5.81
C TYR A 213 -9.01 -13.27 5.17
N SER A 214 -7.82 -13.71 4.83
CA SER A 214 -6.84 -12.93 4.07
C SER A 214 -5.95 -13.88 3.30
N GLN A 215 -5.79 -13.62 2.01
CA GLN A 215 -4.87 -14.35 1.16
C GLN A 215 -4.36 -13.46 0.03
N LEU A 216 -3.05 -13.49 -0.22
CA LEU A 216 -2.48 -12.97 -1.45
C LEU A 216 -2.78 -13.92 -2.60
N VAL A 217 -3.37 -13.39 -3.67
CA VAL A 217 -3.66 -14.11 -4.90
C VAL A 217 -2.95 -13.46 -6.08
N LYS A 218 -2.52 -14.27 -7.05
CA LYS A 218 -1.96 -13.74 -8.28
C LYS A 218 -3.09 -13.34 -9.21
N VAL A 219 -3.18 -12.07 -9.54
CA VAL A 219 -4.18 -11.50 -10.46
C VAL A 219 -3.49 -11.31 -11.81
N GLU A 220 -3.94 -12.08 -12.83
CA GLU A 220 -3.36 -12.06 -14.18
C GLU A 220 -4.39 -11.74 -15.27
N SER A 221 -5.63 -11.49 -14.86
CA SER A 221 -6.72 -11.09 -15.75
C SER A 221 -7.59 -10.02 -15.10
N GLU A 222 -8.33 -9.28 -15.91
CA GLU A 222 -9.19 -8.21 -15.43
C GLU A 222 -10.39 -8.73 -14.62
N ASN A 223 -10.93 -9.87 -14.99
CA ASN A 223 -12.10 -10.46 -14.33
C ASN A 223 -11.69 -11.78 -13.69
N ASN A 224 -11.91 -11.91 -12.39
CA ASN A 224 -11.56 -13.06 -11.60
C ASN A 224 -12.71 -13.46 -10.69
N THR A 225 -12.82 -14.76 -10.45
CA THR A 225 -13.76 -15.33 -9.46
C THR A 225 -12.96 -16.01 -8.37
N TYR A 226 -13.26 -15.70 -7.12
CA TYR A 226 -12.62 -16.31 -5.96
C TYR A 226 -13.67 -16.98 -5.08
N THR A 227 -13.30 -18.13 -4.53
CA THR A 227 -14.12 -18.87 -3.55
C THR A 227 -13.25 -19.29 -2.39
N PHE A 228 -13.70 -19.01 -1.17
CA PHE A 228 -12.99 -19.37 0.06
C PHE A 228 -13.99 -19.61 1.20
N VAL A 229 -13.49 -20.14 2.32
CA VAL A 229 -14.34 -20.50 3.47
C VAL A 229 -13.93 -19.69 4.69
N THR A 230 -14.93 -19.21 5.43
CA THR A 230 -14.76 -18.55 6.73
C THR A 230 -15.43 -19.34 7.83
N ASP A 231 -14.90 -19.27 9.06
CA ASP A 231 -15.46 -19.93 10.23
C ASP A 231 -16.59 -19.12 10.89
N GLN A 232 -16.79 -17.88 10.49
CA GLN A 232 -17.85 -16.99 10.96
C GLN A 232 -18.53 -16.34 9.75
N GLN A 233 -19.78 -15.92 9.93
CA GLN A 233 -20.52 -15.22 8.89
C GLN A 233 -19.78 -13.92 8.52
N PRO A 234 -19.43 -13.73 7.25
CA PRO A 234 -18.85 -12.50 6.79
C PRO A 234 -19.90 -11.39 6.68
N ASP A 235 -19.49 -10.16 6.99
CA ASP A 235 -20.26 -8.94 6.74
C ASP A 235 -19.83 -8.31 5.40
N LYS A 236 -18.53 -8.25 5.18
CA LYS A 236 -17.93 -7.70 3.97
C LYS A 236 -16.82 -8.59 3.43
N ALA A 237 -16.66 -8.59 2.10
CA ALA A 237 -15.52 -9.23 1.46
C ALA A 237 -15.11 -8.46 0.20
N GLY A 238 -13.85 -8.62 -0.20
CA GLY A 238 -13.35 -7.91 -1.35
C GLY A 238 -11.88 -8.16 -1.69
N ILE A 239 -11.40 -7.30 -2.55
CA ILE A 239 -10.03 -7.24 -3.03
C ILE A 239 -9.35 -5.98 -2.46
N ASP A 240 -8.08 -6.11 -2.03
CA ASP A 240 -7.33 -5.06 -1.32
C ASP A 240 -8.11 -4.41 -0.15
N PRO A 241 -8.69 -5.21 0.76
CA PRO A 241 -9.57 -4.72 1.82
C PRO A 241 -8.83 -3.84 2.85
N ASN A 242 -7.50 -3.88 2.85
CA ASN A 242 -6.63 -3.14 3.76
C ASN A 242 -6.02 -1.87 3.15
N TYR A 243 -6.39 -1.54 1.90
CA TYR A 243 -5.92 -0.33 1.19
C TYR A 243 -4.40 -0.25 1.01
N TYR A 244 -3.79 -1.36 0.63
CA TYR A 244 -2.35 -1.43 0.37
C TYR A 244 -1.97 -0.84 -0.99
N LEU A 245 -2.86 -0.93 -1.97
CA LEU A 245 -2.62 -0.44 -3.33
C LEU A 245 -3.11 1.00 -3.50
N VAL A 246 -2.41 1.75 -4.34
CA VAL A 246 -2.92 3.06 -4.80
C VAL A 246 -4.06 2.79 -5.77
N ASP A 247 -5.27 2.80 -5.27
CA ASP A 247 -6.49 2.54 -6.03
C ASP A 247 -7.26 3.82 -6.32
N ARG A 248 -7.85 3.90 -7.51
CA ARG A 248 -8.63 5.05 -7.99
C ARG A 248 -9.92 5.27 -7.20
N MET A 249 -10.57 4.18 -6.82
CA MET A 249 -11.86 4.16 -6.11
C MET A 249 -11.85 3.11 -4.99
N PRO A 250 -11.06 3.31 -3.93
CA PRO A 250 -10.86 2.26 -2.92
C PRO A 250 -12.14 1.87 -2.16
N ASP A 251 -13.21 2.64 -2.27
CA ASP A 251 -14.48 2.36 -1.60
C ASP A 251 -15.29 1.22 -2.25
N ASP A 252 -15.03 0.88 -3.52
CA ASP A 252 -15.72 -0.23 -4.21
C ASP A 252 -14.90 -1.54 -4.23
N ASN A 253 -13.74 -1.54 -3.59
CA ASN A 253 -12.91 -2.72 -3.38
C ASN A 253 -13.55 -3.77 -2.46
N VAL A 254 -14.52 -3.36 -1.64
CA VAL A 254 -15.18 -4.22 -0.64
C VAL A 254 -16.68 -3.99 -0.68
N LYS A 255 -17.47 -5.06 -0.65
CA LYS A 255 -18.94 -5.02 -0.59
C LYS A 255 -19.49 -5.83 0.58
N GLU A 256 -20.71 -5.48 1.00
CA GLU A 256 -21.52 -6.33 1.89
C GLU A 256 -21.81 -7.67 1.23
N VAL A 257 -21.77 -8.74 2.03
CA VAL A 257 -21.93 -10.12 1.53
C VAL A 257 -23.37 -10.56 1.70
N GLU A 258 -24.03 -10.90 0.60
CA GLU A 258 -25.42 -11.37 0.58
C GLU A 258 -25.50 -12.89 0.79
N GLU A 259 -26.55 -13.38 1.45
CA GLU A 259 -26.82 -14.82 1.56
C GLU A 259 -27.45 -15.34 0.27
N ARG A 260 -26.92 -16.46 -0.28
CA ARG A 260 -27.49 -17.16 -1.44
C ARG A 260 -28.53 -18.16 -1.03
#